data_f4e40573051c1a8a947bdd517feb2ac0
#
_entry.id   f4e40573051c1a8a947bdd517feb2ac0
#
_cell.length_a   1.000
_cell.length_b   1.000
_cell.length_c   1.000
_cell.angle_alpha   90.00
_cell.angle_beta   90.00
_cell.angle_gamma   90.00
#
_symmetry.space_group_name_H-M   'P 1'
#
loop_
_entity.id
_entity.type
_entity.pdbx_description
1 polymer ?
#
loop_
_entity_poly.entity_id
_entity_poly.type
_entity_poly.pdbx_seq_one_letter_code
_entity_poly.pdbx_strand_id
1 'polypeptide(L)'
;FSYWTHRILFYLGKLYTGQIKKGESYKKLKKCIHVSILDFIHFPDDKKCYHKILFCDSKTGTPYTDLMELHILELKKIPSKVRNEDGIIRWMRFFSGKTREEFSTMAKTDEYISEAYSELMKLSADEKKRLEYEAREKAVRDYNTLMDSARSEGLKMGLQEGIQKGLEE
;
A
#
# COMPACT_ATOMS: atom_id res chain seq x y z
N PHE A 1 8.86 -8.00 2.46
CA PHE A 1 8.67 -6.99 1.37
C PHE A 1 9.77 -5.92 1.43
N SER A 2 11.05 -6.34 1.36
CA SER A 2 12.22 -5.44 1.47
C SER A 2 12.27 -4.35 0.37
N TYR A 3 11.71 -4.62 -0.81
CA TYR A 3 11.70 -3.68 -1.94
C TYR A 3 10.55 -2.64 -1.88
N TRP A 4 9.62 -2.75 -0.92
CA TRP A 4 8.43 -1.88 -0.87
C TRP A 4 8.79 -0.40 -0.71
N THR A 5 9.73 -0.08 0.18
CA THR A 5 10.21 1.29 0.39
C THR A 5 10.84 1.87 -0.88
N HIS A 6 11.65 1.08 -1.60
CA HIS A 6 12.23 1.50 -2.87
C HIS A 6 11.16 1.82 -3.92
N ARG A 7 10.14 0.98 -3.99
CA ARG A 7 9.00 1.17 -4.90
C ARG A 7 8.24 2.46 -4.61
N ILE A 8 7.90 2.72 -3.34
CA ILE A 8 7.21 3.95 -2.92
C ILE A 8 8.01 5.18 -3.33
N LEU A 9 9.30 5.23 -2.98
CA LEU A 9 10.17 6.35 -3.28
C LEU A 9 10.35 6.56 -4.78
N PHE A 10 10.46 5.49 -5.56
CA PHE A 10 10.52 5.58 -7.01
C PHE A 10 9.29 6.26 -7.61
N TYR A 11 8.08 5.82 -7.23
CA TYR A 11 6.85 6.39 -7.76
C TYR A 11 6.61 7.82 -7.26
N LEU A 12 6.93 8.12 -6.01
CA LEU A 12 6.83 9.48 -5.47
C LEU A 12 7.79 10.43 -6.20
N GLY A 13 9.05 10.00 -6.41
CA GLY A 13 10.03 10.76 -7.19
C GLY A 13 9.59 10.98 -8.63
N LYS A 14 9.06 9.94 -9.29
CA LYS A 14 8.53 10.04 -10.65
C LYS A 14 7.35 11.01 -10.74
N LEU A 15 6.43 10.97 -9.77
CA LEU A 15 5.31 11.90 -9.69
C LEU A 15 5.79 13.33 -9.52
N TYR A 16 6.76 13.57 -8.65
CA TYR A 16 7.30 14.89 -8.38
C TYR A 16 8.04 15.47 -9.58
N THR A 17 8.98 14.73 -10.15
CA THR A 17 9.79 15.16 -11.29
C THR A 17 9.00 15.29 -12.60
N GLY A 18 7.92 14.51 -12.74
CA GLY A 18 7.05 14.53 -13.91
C GLY A 18 6.16 15.79 -14.04
N GLN A 19 6.14 16.66 -13.03
CA GLN A 19 5.30 17.86 -13.05
C GLN A 19 5.83 18.99 -13.96
N ILE A 20 7.11 18.99 -14.27
CA ILE A 20 7.75 20.02 -15.09
C ILE A 20 8.55 19.41 -16.23
N LYS A 21 8.63 20.16 -17.34
CA LYS A 21 9.45 19.84 -18.52
C LYS A 21 10.81 20.53 -18.45
N LYS A 22 11.74 20.11 -19.31
CA LYS A 22 13.05 20.75 -19.45
C LYS A 22 12.92 22.26 -19.72
N GLY A 23 13.56 23.08 -18.89
CA GLY A 23 13.54 24.53 -18.99
C GLY A 23 12.40 25.23 -18.25
N GLU A 24 11.48 24.49 -17.64
CA GLU A 24 10.42 25.08 -16.82
C GLU A 24 10.91 25.43 -15.41
N SER A 25 10.23 26.42 -14.80
CA SER A 25 10.57 26.88 -13.45
C SER A 25 10.20 25.86 -12.38
N TYR A 26 11.10 25.62 -11.43
CA TYR A 26 10.85 24.80 -10.24
C TYR A 26 9.70 25.32 -9.35
N LYS A 27 9.32 26.61 -9.48
CA LYS A 27 8.17 27.19 -8.77
C LYS A 27 6.83 26.58 -9.17
N LYS A 28 6.77 25.84 -10.29
CA LYS A 28 5.57 25.10 -10.73
C LYS A 28 5.37 23.78 -9.97
N LEU A 29 6.41 23.28 -9.30
CA LEU A 29 6.32 22.04 -8.55
C LEU A 29 5.33 22.19 -7.40
N LYS A 30 4.38 21.26 -7.36
CA LYS A 30 3.36 21.17 -6.33
C LYS A 30 3.65 19.99 -5.41
N LYS A 31 3.07 20.03 -4.23
CA LYS A 31 3.10 18.96 -3.26
C LYS A 31 2.63 17.63 -3.87
N CYS A 32 3.38 16.58 -3.59
CA CYS A 32 3.06 15.20 -3.92
C CYS A 32 2.81 14.40 -2.66
N ILE A 33 1.70 13.68 -2.64
CA ILE A 33 1.33 12.78 -1.55
C ILE A 33 1.22 11.37 -2.11
N HIS A 34 1.96 10.44 -1.52
CA HIS A 34 1.83 9.02 -1.78
C HIS A 34 1.07 8.34 -0.64
N VAL A 35 -0.06 7.70 -0.94
CA VAL A 35 -0.84 6.95 0.03
C VAL A 35 -0.67 5.45 -0.25
N SER A 36 -0.15 4.71 0.72
CA SER A 36 -0.01 3.26 0.69
C SER A 36 -1.07 2.62 1.59
N ILE A 37 -1.92 1.78 1.03
CA ILE A 37 -2.88 0.96 1.77
C ILE A 37 -2.34 -0.47 1.75
N LEU A 38 -1.93 -0.98 2.93
CA LEU A 38 -1.18 -2.22 3.06
C LEU A 38 -2.00 -3.29 3.80
N ASP A 39 -2.20 -4.44 3.17
CA ASP A 39 -2.73 -5.64 3.84
C ASP A 39 -1.60 -6.52 4.42
N PHE A 40 -0.52 -5.88 4.86
CA PHE A 40 0.58 -6.52 5.58
C PHE A 40 1.21 -5.54 6.58
N ILE A 41 1.98 -6.07 7.52
CA ILE A 41 2.71 -5.26 8.52
C ILE A 41 4.02 -4.80 7.90
N HIS A 42 4.20 -3.48 7.80
CA HIS A 42 5.41 -2.83 7.30
C HIS A 42 6.33 -2.36 8.44
N PHE A 43 5.76 -1.89 9.54
CA PHE A 43 6.48 -1.47 10.74
C PHE A 43 6.21 -2.46 11.89
N PRO A 44 6.97 -3.58 12.01
CA PRO A 44 6.67 -4.61 12.99
C PRO A 44 6.78 -4.15 14.44
N ASP A 45 7.66 -3.18 14.72
CA ASP A 45 7.95 -2.68 16.07
C ASP A 45 7.01 -1.55 16.52
N ASP A 46 6.12 -1.10 15.65
CA ASP A 46 5.13 -0.06 15.94
C ASP A 46 3.70 -0.64 15.87
N LYS A 47 2.86 -0.26 16.84
CA LYS A 47 1.44 -0.68 16.91
C LYS A 47 0.49 0.25 16.17
N LYS A 48 0.95 1.42 15.72
CA LYS A 48 0.11 2.38 14.98
C LYS A 48 -0.28 1.80 13.63
N CYS A 49 -1.54 1.99 13.26
CA CYS A 49 -2.06 1.58 11.95
C CYS A 49 -1.85 2.64 10.86
N TYR A 50 -1.56 3.87 11.23
CA TYR A 50 -1.35 5.00 10.31
C TYR A 50 -0.06 5.74 10.62
N HIS A 51 0.71 6.02 9.56
CA HIS A 51 1.95 6.78 9.62
C HIS A 51 1.93 7.89 8.56
N LYS A 52 2.24 9.11 9.00
CA LYS A 52 2.57 10.22 8.11
C LYS A 52 4.08 10.47 8.19
N ILE A 53 4.76 10.36 7.06
CA ILE A 53 6.20 10.48 6.94
C ILE A 53 6.54 11.71 6.11
N LEU A 54 7.47 12.51 6.61
CA LEU A 54 7.94 13.77 6.01
C LEU A 54 9.46 13.77 5.92
N PHE A 55 10.00 14.64 5.06
CA PHE A 55 11.43 14.96 5.07
C PHE A 55 11.73 15.86 6.28
N CYS A 56 12.54 15.38 7.20
CA CYS A 56 12.87 16.08 8.43
C CYS A 56 14.39 16.13 8.65
N ASP A 57 14.85 17.13 9.38
CA ASP A 57 16.20 17.12 9.94
C ASP A 57 16.35 15.93 10.91
N SER A 58 17.40 15.12 10.71
CA SER A 58 17.56 13.85 11.42
C SER A 58 17.91 14.02 12.93
N LYS A 59 18.39 15.20 13.34
CA LYS A 59 18.75 15.48 14.73
C LYS A 59 17.61 16.12 15.49
N THR A 60 16.91 17.06 14.87
CA THR A 60 15.88 17.86 15.52
C THR A 60 14.46 17.34 15.29
N GLY A 61 14.24 16.50 14.25
CA GLY A 61 12.92 16.10 13.80
C GLY A 61 12.13 17.22 13.10
N THR A 62 12.75 18.39 12.89
CA THR A 62 12.08 19.54 12.28
C THR A 62 11.80 19.25 10.81
N PRO A 63 10.55 19.40 10.33
CA PRO A 63 10.25 19.23 8.91
C PRO A 63 11.03 20.23 8.04
N TYR A 64 11.76 19.70 7.04
CA TYR A 64 12.48 20.53 6.06
C TYR A 64 11.53 21.05 4.99
N THR A 65 10.60 20.21 4.55
CA THR A 65 9.61 20.54 3.52
C THR A 65 8.40 19.62 3.64
N ASP A 66 7.26 20.11 3.18
CA ASP A 66 6.02 19.36 3.02
C ASP A 66 5.69 19.03 1.55
N LEU A 67 6.61 19.32 0.62
CA LEU A 67 6.41 19.08 -0.82
C LEU A 67 6.28 17.61 -1.18
N MET A 68 6.79 16.72 -0.34
CA MET A 68 6.63 15.27 -0.47
C MET A 68 6.17 14.66 0.84
N GLU A 69 5.05 13.94 0.80
CA GLU A 69 4.51 13.21 1.96
C GLU A 69 4.24 11.76 1.62
N LEU A 70 4.51 10.87 2.59
CA LEU A 70 4.11 9.47 2.53
C LEU A 70 3.08 9.21 3.62
N HIS A 71 1.94 8.63 3.23
CA HIS A 71 0.92 8.14 4.15
C HIS A 71 0.86 6.62 4.03
N ILE A 72 1.11 5.92 5.13
CA ILE A 72 1.11 4.47 5.17
C ILE A 72 0.01 4.01 6.12
N LEU A 73 -0.93 3.22 5.58
CA LEU A 73 -2.08 2.66 6.27
C LEU A 73 -1.93 1.14 6.33
N GLU A 74 -1.70 0.59 7.52
CA GLU A 74 -1.52 -0.85 7.74
C GLU A 74 -2.84 -1.47 8.23
N LEU A 75 -3.61 -2.05 7.32
CA LEU A 75 -4.96 -2.56 7.60
C LEU A 75 -4.97 -3.65 8.69
N LYS A 76 -3.90 -4.43 8.80
CA LYS A 76 -3.78 -5.49 9.84
C LYS A 76 -3.59 -4.95 11.27
N LYS A 77 -3.32 -3.65 11.41
CA LYS A 77 -3.16 -3.00 12.71
C LYS A 77 -4.38 -2.17 13.14
N ILE A 78 -5.46 -2.19 12.38
CA ILE A 78 -6.67 -1.45 12.74
C ILE A 78 -7.18 -1.96 14.08
N PRO A 79 -7.36 -1.08 15.09
CA PRO A 79 -7.86 -1.50 16.39
C PRO A 79 -9.30 -1.99 16.28
N SER A 80 -9.67 -3.03 17.04
CA SER A 80 -11.01 -3.66 16.98
C SER A 80 -12.13 -2.71 17.39
N LYS A 81 -11.87 -1.83 18.36
CA LYS A 81 -12.83 -0.81 18.83
C LYS A 81 -12.10 0.50 19.12
N VAL A 82 -12.63 1.61 18.62
CA VAL A 82 -12.17 2.97 18.92
C VAL A 82 -13.37 3.80 19.34
N ARG A 83 -13.24 4.51 20.47
CA ARG A 83 -14.25 5.48 20.92
C ARG A 83 -14.01 6.77 20.14
N ASN A 84 -14.99 7.31 19.44
CA ASN A 84 -14.85 8.46 18.52
C ASN A 84 -13.83 8.19 17.41
N GLU A 85 -14.19 7.29 16.52
CA GLU A 85 -13.33 6.85 15.44
C GLU A 85 -12.99 8.01 14.48
N ASP A 86 -11.68 8.25 14.30
CA ASP A 86 -11.13 9.19 13.31
C ASP A 86 -11.55 8.79 11.89
N GLY A 87 -11.72 9.78 11.01
CA GLY A 87 -12.05 9.58 9.61
C GLY A 87 -11.09 8.63 8.88
N ILE A 88 -9.79 8.70 9.21
CA ILE A 88 -8.79 7.80 8.64
C ILE A 88 -9.07 6.34 9.02
N ILE A 89 -9.38 6.06 10.28
CA ILE A 89 -9.70 4.70 10.74
C ILE A 89 -10.97 4.18 10.08
N ARG A 90 -11.99 5.02 9.90
CA ARG A 90 -13.22 4.65 9.17
C ARG A 90 -12.91 4.25 7.72
N TRP A 91 -12.10 5.02 7.02
CA TRP A 91 -11.66 4.68 5.67
C TRP A 91 -10.82 3.40 5.63
N MET A 92 -9.92 3.21 6.59
CA MET A 92 -9.15 1.97 6.70
C MET A 92 -10.07 0.75 6.90
N ARG A 93 -11.11 0.87 7.71
CA ARG A 93 -12.13 -0.20 7.86
C ARG A 93 -12.86 -0.45 6.55
N PHE A 94 -13.24 0.61 5.84
CA PHE A 94 -13.87 0.46 4.53
C PHE A 94 -12.96 -0.30 3.57
N PHE A 95 -11.67 0.01 3.49
CA PHE A 95 -10.72 -0.73 2.65
C PHE A 95 -10.46 -2.16 3.11
N SER A 96 -10.70 -2.50 4.37
CA SER A 96 -10.56 -3.85 4.90
C SER A 96 -11.85 -4.67 4.85
N GLY A 97 -12.97 -4.08 4.49
CA GLY A 97 -14.29 -4.73 4.38
C GLY A 97 -14.27 -5.87 3.36
N LYS A 98 -14.99 -6.94 3.67
CA LYS A 98 -15.05 -8.16 2.84
C LYS A 98 -16.45 -8.54 2.43
N THR A 99 -17.44 -8.11 3.19
CA THR A 99 -18.84 -8.48 2.93
C THR A 99 -19.71 -7.24 2.62
N ARG A 100 -20.77 -7.50 1.87
CA ARG A 100 -21.75 -6.46 1.52
C ARG A 100 -22.41 -5.83 2.75
N GLU A 101 -22.64 -6.64 3.78
CA GLU A 101 -23.23 -6.22 5.05
C GLU A 101 -22.32 -5.27 5.81
N GLU A 102 -21.00 -5.55 5.84
CA GLU A 102 -20.00 -4.68 6.44
C GLU A 102 -20.00 -3.31 5.75
N PHE A 103 -19.91 -3.28 4.41
CA PHE A 103 -19.94 -2.04 3.64
C PHE A 103 -21.23 -1.25 3.85
N SER A 104 -22.39 -1.93 3.81
CA SER A 104 -23.69 -1.31 4.03
C SER A 104 -23.82 -0.70 5.43
N THR A 105 -23.25 -1.36 6.43
CA THR A 105 -23.24 -0.86 7.82
C THR A 105 -22.36 0.39 7.96
N MET A 106 -21.18 0.38 7.38
CA MET A 106 -20.27 1.53 7.39
C MET A 106 -20.85 2.73 6.63
N ALA A 107 -21.50 2.49 5.50
CA ALA A 107 -22.15 3.52 4.69
C ALA A 107 -23.25 4.30 5.43
N LYS A 108 -23.87 3.72 6.46
CA LYS A 108 -24.88 4.40 7.30
C LYS A 108 -24.29 5.44 8.25
N THR A 109 -22.98 5.41 8.49
CA THR A 109 -22.32 6.23 9.52
C THR A 109 -21.57 7.43 8.96
N ASP A 110 -21.34 7.49 7.65
CA ASP A 110 -20.54 8.54 7.03
C ASP A 110 -20.98 8.74 5.58
N GLU A 111 -21.26 9.99 5.19
CA GLU A 111 -21.76 10.35 3.86
C GLU A 111 -20.75 10.01 2.76
N TYR A 112 -19.45 10.28 2.96
CA TYR A 112 -18.42 9.99 1.98
C TYR A 112 -18.21 8.48 1.80
N ILE A 113 -18.34 7.71 2.88
CA ILE A 113 -18.29 6.24 2.79
C ILE A 113 -19.54 5.71 2.09
N SER A 114 -20.70 6.33 2.29
CA SER A 114 -21.94 6.01 1.57
C SER A 114 -21.78 6.22 0.06
N GLU A 115 -21.19 7.35 -0.34
CA GLU A 115 -20.91 7.64 -1.75
C GLU A 115 -19.93 6.62 -2.34
N ALA A 116 -18.82 6.35 -1.65
CA ALA A 116 -17.84 5.35 -2.07
C ALA A 116 -18.44 3.94 -2.20
N TYR A 117 -19.33 3.55 -1.28
CA TYR A 117 -20.07 2.28 -1.36
C TYR A 117 -20.99 2.25 -2.58
N SER A 118 -21.70 3.33 -2.86
CA SER A 118 -22.54 3.44 -4.06
C SER A 118 -21.75 3.25 -5.34
N GLU A 119 -20.57 3.89 -5.46
CA GLU A 119 -19.67 3.71 -6.60
C GLU A 119 -19.11 2.27 -6.70
N LEU A 120 -18.75 1.68 -5.56
CA LEU A 120 -18.31 0.28 -5.52
C LEU A 120 -19.42 -0.66 -6.03
N MET A 121 -20.67 -0.41 -5.68
CA MET A 121 -21.81 -1.21 -6.15
C MET A 121 -22.03 -1.05 -7.65
N LYS A 122 -21.90 0.16 -8.20
CA LYS A 122 -21.97 0.39 -9.66
C LYS A 122 -20.86 -0.35 -10.41
N LEU A 123 -19.61 -0.28 -9.89
CA LEU A 123 -18.47 -1.00 -10.47
C LEU A 123 -18.66 -2.52 -10.42
N SER A 124 -19.21 -3.04 -9.33
CA SER A 124 -19.50 -4.45 -9.15
C SER A 124 -20.61 -4.98 -10.07
N ALA A 125 -21.54 -4.10 -10.47
CA ALA A 125 -22.61 -4.43 -11.42
C ALA A 125 -22.17 -4.40 -12.89
N ASP A 126 -21.04 -3.77 -13.20
CA ASP A 126 -20.47 -3.67 -14.54
C ASP A 126 -19.66 -4.94 -14.86
N GLU A 127 -20.23 -5.80 -15.70
CA GLU A 127 -19.63 -7.10 -16.07
C GLU A 127 -18.24 -6.95 -16.71
N LYS A 128 -18.03 -5.94 -17.54
CA LYS A 128 -16.73 -5.67 -18.17
C LYS A 128 -15.67 -5.33 -17.13
N LYS A 129 -15.99 -4.46 -16.18
CA LYS A 129 -15.07 -4.08 -15.11
C LYS A 129 -14.78 -5.23 -14.16
N ARG A 130 -15.78 -6.11 -13.91
CA ARG A 130 -15.59 -7.33 -13.14
C ARG A 130 -14.59 -8.27 -13.82
N LEU A 131 -14.72 -8.49 -15.13
CA LEU A 131 -13.78 -9.31 -15.90
C LEU A 131 -12.36 -8.73 -15.93
N GLU A 132 -12.23 -7.40 -16.05
CA GLU A 132 -10.94 -6.73 -15.96
C GLU A 132 -10.30 -6.89 -14.58
N TYR A 133 -11.08 -6.81 -13.51
CA TYR A 133 -10.63 -7.03 -12.14
C TYR A 133 -10.16 -8.49 -11.93
N GLU A 134 -10.97 -9.47 -12.36
CA GLU A 134 -10.64 -10.89 -12.27
C GLU A 134 -9.35 -11.23 -13.04
N ALA A 135 -9.14 -10.63 -14.21
CA ALA A 135 -7.92 -10.79 -14.99
C ALA A 135 -6.68 -10.23 -14.26
N ARG A 136 -6.81 -9.07 -13.60
CA ARG A 136 -5.73 -8.49 -12.77
C ARG A 136 -5.43 -9.36 -11.55
N GLU A 137 -6.43 -9.85 -10.85
CA GLU A 137 -6.25 -10.76 -9.72
C GLU A 137 -5.55 -12.05 -10.14
N LYS A 138 -5.95 -12.61 -11.29
CA LYS A 138 -5.29 -13.78 -11.86
C LYS A 138 -3.81 -13.49 -12.12
N ALA A 139 -3.48 -12.39 -12.79
CA ALA A 139 -2.10 -12.01 -13.08
C ALA A 139 -1.26 -11.86 -11.79
N VAL A 140 -1.82 -11.30 -10.71
CA VAL A 140 -1.15 -11.20 -9.41
C VAL A 140 -0.93 -12.57 -8.78
N ARG A 141 -1.92 -13.47 -8.84
CA ARG A 141 -1.79 -14.85 -8.34
C ARG A 141 -0.74 -15.63 -9.12
N ASP A 142 -0.75 -15.53 -10.45
CA ASP A 142 0.22 -16.19 -11.32
C ASP A 142 1.64 -15.70 -11.04
N TYR A 143 1.81 -14.38 -10.86
CA TYR A 143 3.10 -13.78 -10.47
C TYR A 143 3.58 -14.27 -9.11
N ASN A 144 2.72 -14.28 -8.09
CA ASN A 144 3.06 -14.76 -6.76
C ASN A 144 3.45 -16.24 -6.79
N THR A 145 2.71 -17.07 -7.53
CA THR A 145 3.00 -18.50 -7.69
C THR A 145 4.37 -18.71 -8.35
N LEU A 146 4.68 -17.93 -9.39
CA LEU A 146 5.99 -17.98 -10.06
C LEU A 146 7.13 -17.58 -9.10
N MET A 147 6.92 -16.52 -8.33
CA MET A 147 7.91 -16.04 -7.34
C MET A 147 8.14 -17.05 -6.21
N ASP A 148 7.07 -17.68 -5.71
CA ASP A 148 7.16 -18.72 -4.67
C ASP A 148 7.88 -19.97 -5.20
N SER A 149 7.60 -20.36 -6.45
CA SER A 149 8.29 -21.46 -7.12
C SER A 149 9.78 -21.17 -7.29
N ALA A 150 10.13 -20.00 -7.84
CA ALA A 150 11.52 -19.59 -8.02
C ALA A 150 12.30 -19.52 -6.68
N ARG A 151 11.63 -19.03 -5.61
CA ARG A 151 12.21 -19.01 -4.26
C ARG A 151 12.45 -20.41 -3.73
N SER A 152 11.50 -21.32 -3.93
CA SER A 152 11.60 -22.72 -3.48
C SER A 152 12.73 -23.46 -4.22
N GLU A 153 12.84 -23.24 -5.54
CA GLU A 153 13.92 -23.81 -6.34
C GLU A 153 15.29 -23.25 -5.93
N GLY A 154 15.41 -21.94 -5.77
CA GLY A 154 16.64 -21.31 -5.30
C GLY A 154 17.09 -21.81 -3.93
N LEU A 155 16.14 -22.04 -3.00
CA LEU A 155 16.43 -22.61 -1.70
C LEU A 155 16.94 -24.07 -1.80
N LYS A 156 16.30 -24.89 -2.65
CA LYS A 156 16.73 -26.28 -2.89
C LYS A 156 18.11 -26.34 -3.48
N MET A 157 18.40 -25.51 -4.51
CA MET A 157 19.71 -25.44 -5.14
C MET A 157 20.79 -24.99 -4.14
N GLY A 158 20.53 -23.93 -3.37
CA GLY A 158 21.46 -23.44 -2.37
C GLY A 158 21.75 -24.48 -1.26
N LEU A 159 20.72 -25.23 -0.85
CA LEU A 159 20.90 -26.31 0.12
C LEU A 159 21.75 -27.47 -0.45
N GLN A 160 21.50 -27.88 -1.70
CA GLN A 160 22.29 -28.92 -2.37
C GLN A 160 23.75 -28.51 -2.54
N GLU A 161 24.01 -27.27 -3.00
CA GLU A 161 25.38 -26.74 -3.11
C GLU A 161 26.09 -26.66 -1.75
N GLY A 162 25.36 -26.24 -0.69
CA GLY A 162 25.90 -26.18 0.67
C GLY A 162 26.28 -27.55 1.23
N ILE A 163 25.44 -28.57 0.99
CA ILE A 163 25.70 -29.95 1.39
C ILE A 163 26.92 -30.50 0.63
N GLN A 164 26.98 -30.27 -0.68
CA GLN A 164 28.07 -30.76 -1.51
C GLN A 164 29.44 -30.16 -1.10
N LYS A 165 29.47 -28.85 -0.84
CA LYS A 165 30.70 -28.18 -0.34
C LYS A 165 31.11 -28.66 1.06
N GLY A 166 30.14 -28.90 1.95
CA GLY A 166 30.43 -29.43 3.29
C GLY A 166 30.86 -30.91 3.34
N LEU A 167 30.72 -31.67 2.24
CA LEU A 167 31.20 -33.04 2.09
C LEU A 167 32.61 -33.11 1.48
N GLU A 168 33.07 -32.04 0.87
CA GLU A 168 34.40 -31.90 0.21
C GLU A 168 35.47 -31.34 1.19
N GLU A 169 35.08 -30.81 2.35
CA GLU A 169 35.95 -30.43 3.47
C GLU A 169 36.15 -31.58 4.48
#